data_66ca82390457c27aeeb600e7cc9518a7
#
_entry.id   66ca82390457c27aeeb600e7cc9518a7
#
_cell.length_a   1.000
_cell.length_b   1.000
_cell.length_c   1.000
_cell.angle_alpha   90.00
_cell.angle_beta   90.00
_cell.angle_gamma   90.00
#
_symmetry.space_group_name_H-M   'P 1'
#
loop_
_entity.id
_entity.type
_entity.pdbx_description
1 polymer ?
#
loop_
_entity_poly.entity_id
_entity_poly.type
_entity_poly.pdbx_seq_one_letter_code
_entity_poly.pdbx_strand_id
1 'polypeptide(L)'
;PDNINASLGQTLVFFAKPLEEFENQESLQNFADDCVKALITSEKFQELKIYCQSQGKLLGSPIFEYNNDADSPKEQCHILIWLNTNPQTKELENSGKYYYPLIKLLLCRSKIVYVNYQAIRCNQQARKEYTELEKIVSEFNQIKNNINQNLEKLQQWLTNVPEVSFEYARYLRD
;
A
#
# COMPACT_ATOMS: atom_id res chain seq x y z
N PRO A 1 24.20 -10.74 -6.08
CA PRO A 1 22.81 -10.75 -6.47
C PRO A 1 22.26 -9.40 -6.17
N ASP A 2 22.06 -8.65 -7.24
CA ASP A 2 21.65 -7.27 -7.20
C ASP A 2 20.28 -7.19 -6.54
N ASN A 3 20.11 -6.24 -5.65
CA ASN A 3 18.86 -5.98 -4.94
C ASN A 3 17.74 -5.80 -5.97
N ILE A 4 16.97 -6.86 -6.19
CA ILE A 4 15.68 -6.76 -6.86
C ILE A 4 14.81 -5.96 -5.89
N ASN A 5 14.76 -4.66 -6.10
CA ASN A 5 13.79 -3.80 -5.44
C ASN A 5 12.40 -4.23 -5.92
N ALA A 6 11.78 -5.15 -5.19
CA ALA A 6 10.39 -5.54 -5.42
C ALA A 6 9.52 -4.32 -5.14
N SER A 7 9.24 -3.56 -6.18
CA SER A 7 8.52 -2.28 -6.10
C SER A 7 7.02 -2.44 -5.81
N LEU A 8 6.48 -3.65 -5.90
CA LEU A 8 5.04 -3.93 -5.82
C LEU A 8 4.56 -4.43 -4.46
N GLY A 9 5.46 -4.60 -3.48
CA GLY A 9 5.13 -5.18 -2.18
C GLY A 9 5.21 -6.70 -2.16
N GLN A 10 5.01 -7.28 -0.98
CA GLN A 10 5.10 -8.72 -0.74
C GLN A 10 3.83 -9.21 -0.06
N THR A 11 3.39 -10.42 -0.43
CA THR A 11 2.32 -11.15 0.25
C THR A 11 2.82 -12.52 0.64
N LEU A 12 2.72 -12.86 1.91
CA LEU A 12 2.96 -14.20 2.41
C LEU A 12 1.62 -14.93 2.54
N VAL A 13 1.48 -16.07 1.88
CA VAL A 13 0.31 -16.95 2.05
C VAL A 13 0.75 -18.15 2.86
N PHE A 14 0.16 -18.32 4.02
CA PHE A 14 0.41 -19.45 4.90
C PHE A 14 -0.80 -20.38 4.91
N PHE A 15 -0.56 -21.63 4.56
CA PHE A 15 -1.56 -22.68 4.55
C PHE A 15 -1.39 -23.53 5.80
N ALA A 16 -2.36 -23.49 6.72
CA ALA A 16 -2.30 -24.24 7.95
C ALA A 16 -3.41 -25.28 8.04
N LYS A 17 -3.06 -26.48 8.48
CA LYS A 17 -4.02 -27.52 8.79
C LYS A 17 -4.12 -27.66 10.30
N PRO A 18 -5.23 -27.25 10.92
CA PRO A 18 -5.45 -27.50 12.33
C PRO A 18 -5.50 -28.99 12.62
N LEU A 19 -4.94 -29.41 13.74
CA LEU A 19 -4.99 -30.79 14.22
C LEU A 19 -6.27 -31.08 15.01
N GLU A 20 -6.89 -30.05 15.56
CA GLU A 20 -8.10 -30.09 16.36
C GLU A 20 -9.24 -29.31 15.68
N GLU A 21 -10.46 -29.68 15.99
CA GLU A 21 -11.63 -28.94 15.56
C GLU A 21 -11.86 -27.73 16.48
N PHE A 22 -12.19 -26.58 15.91
CA PHE A 22 -12.47 -25.38 16.66
C PHE A 22 -13.96 -25.19 16.87
N GLU A 23 -14.38 -24.95 18.11
CA GLU A 23 -15.78 -24.80 18.47
C GLU A 23 -16.41 -23.47 18.01
N ASN A 24 -15.59 -22.41 17.88
CA ASN A 24 -16.06 -21.08 17.56
C ASN A 24 -15.06 -20.28 16.72
N GLN A 25 -15.52 -19.13 16.23
CA GLN A 25 -14.73 -18.26 15.37
C GLN A 25 -13.58 -17.55 16.09
N GLU A 26 -13.73 -17.29 17.38
CA GLU A 26 -12.71 -16.66 18.21
C GLU A 26 -11.48 -17.58 18.39
N SER A 27 -11.71 -18.87 18.63
CA SER A 27 -10.63 -19.85 18.71
C SER A 27 -9.90 -20.05 17.37
N LEU A 28 -10.61 -19.95 16.24
CA LEU A 28 -10.00 -19.93 14.91
C LEU A 28 -9.11 -18.71 14.69
N GLN A 29 -9.56 -17.53 15.12
CA GLN A 29 -8.77 -16.31 15.03
C GLN A 29 -7.54 -16.36 15.92
N ASN A 30 -7.66 -16.81 17.16
CA ASN A 30 -6.55 -16.98 18.06
C ASN A 30 -5.48 -17.93 17.49
N PHE A 31 -5.92 -19.02 16.87
CA PHE A 31 -5.01 -19.93 16.16
C PHE A 31 -4.29 -19.27 14.99
N ALA A 32 -5.03 -18.47 14.19
CA ALA A 32 -4.43 -17.71 13.10
C ALA A 32 -3.43 -16.65 13.60
N ASP A 33 -3.73 -15.97 14.72
CA ASP A 33 -2.82 -15.04 15.39
C ASP A 33 -1.53 -15.75 15.86
N ASP A 34 -1.65 -16.94 16.39
CA ASP A 34 -0.50 -17.75 16.82
C ASP A 34 0.34 -18.22 15.61
N CYS A 35 -0.30 -18.54 14.49
CA CYS A 35 0.41 -18.82 13.24
C CYS A 35 1.25 -17.62 12.79
N VAL A 36 0.69 -16.41 12.83
CA VAL A 36 1.43 -15.20 12.45
C VAL A 36 2.58 -14.92 13.41
N LYS A 37 2.37 -15.06 14.72
CA LYS A 37 3.44 -14.92 15.74
C LYS A 37 4.56 -15.95 15.57
N ALA A 38 4.23 -17.15 15.14
CA ALA A 38 5.23 -18.19 14.85
C ALA A 38 6.06 -17.91 13.59
N LEU A 39 5.47 -17.23 12.60
CA LEU A 39 6.14 -16.86 11.34
C LEU A 39 7.08 -15.66 11.49
N ILE A 40 6.76 -14.76 12.40
CA ILE A 40 7.48 -13.50 12.60
C ILE A 40 8.03 -13.49 14.01
N THR A 41 9.30 -13.16 14.18
CA THR A 41 9.89 -13.04 15.53
C THR A 41 9.07 -12.05 16.36
N SER A 42 8.89 -12.35 17.64
CA SER A 42 8.05 -11.54 18.55
C SER A 42 8.42 -10.06 18.55
N GLU A 43 9.72 -9.75 18.45
CA GLU A 43 10.22 -8.38 18.35
C GLU A 43 9.74 -7.68 17.08
N LYS A 44 9.89 -8.32 15.92
CA LYS A 44 9.43 -7.77 14.64
C LYS A 44 7.91 -7.67 14.53
N PHE A 45 7.17 -8.59 15.15
CA PHE A 45 5.71 -8.55 15.16
C PHE A 45 5.21 -7.28 15.88
N GLN A 46 5.78 -6.94 17.02
CA GLN A 46 5.44 -5.72 17.77
C GLN A 46 5.90 -4.45 17.02
N GLU A 47 7.10 -4.47 16.48
CA GLU A 47 7.64 -3.35 15.71
C GLU A 47 6.79 -3.02 14.47
N LEU A 48 6.37 -4.04 13.72
CA LEU A 48 5.57 -3.89 12.51
C LEU A 48 4.09 -3.60 12.77
N LYS A 49 3.60 -3.71 14.01
CA LYS A 49 2.19 -3.49 14.40
C LYS A 49 1.21 -4.28 13.53
N ILE A 50 1.51 -5.55 13.29
CA ILE A 50 0.68 -6.43 12.47
C ILE A 50 -0.59 -6.80 13.24
N TYR A 51 -1.76 -6.68 12.58
CA TYR A 51 -3.04 -7.06 13.15
C TYR A 51 -3.94 -7.70 12.09
N CYS A 52 -4.96 -8.44 12.55
CA CYS A 52 -5.97 -9.03 11.68
C CYS A 52 -6.88 -7.91 11.16
N GLN A 53 -6.80 -7.62 9.86
CA GLN A 53 -7.58 -6.58 9.20
C GLN A 53 -8.94 -7.10 8.76
N SER A 54 -8.99 -8.32 8.25
CA SER A 54 -10.22 -8.93 7.75
C SER A 54 -10.21 -10.45 7.91
N GLN A 55 -11.40 -11.01 7.93
CA GLN A 55 -11.62 -12.44 7.99
C GLN A 55 -12.77 -12.85 7.06
N GLY A 56 -12.70 -14.04 6.52
CA GLY A 56 -13.70 -14.56 5.61
C GLY A 56 -13.59 -16.06 5.42
N LYS A 57 -14.24 -16.55 4.37
CA LYS A 57 -14.14 -17.95 3.94
C LYS A 57 -13.75 -18.00 2.47
N LEU A 58 -12.77 -18.84 2.17
CA LEU A 58 -12.37 -19.15 0.81
C LEU A 58 -12.52 -20.66 0.60
N LEU A 59 -13.37 -21.05 -0.35
CA LEU A 59 -13.68 -22.46 -0.64
C LEU A 59 -14.14 -23.24 0.61
N GLY A 60 -14.94 -22.58 1.46
CA GLY A 60 -15.47 -23.17 2.68
C GLY A 60 -14.53 -23.16 3.88
N SER A 61 -13.25 -22.86 3.69
CA SER A 61 -12.24 -22.79 4.75
C SER A 61 -12.01 -21.34 5.21
N PRO A 62 -11.79 -21.09 6.52
CA PRO A 62 -11.49 -19.76 7.03
C PRO A 62 -10.20 -19.19 6.46
N ILE A 63 -10.21 -17.90 6.15
CA ILE A 63 -9.04 -17.13 5.74
C ILE A 63 -8.99 -15.83 6.54
N PHE A 64 -7.81 -15.48 7.02
CA PHE A 64 -7.54 -14.29 7.80
C PHE A 64 -6.47 -13.45 7.10
N GLU A 65 -6.75 -12.17 6.96
CA GLU A 65 -5.84 -11.20 6.36
C GLU A 65 -5.20 -10.33 7.44
N TYR A 66 -3.89 -10.30 7.46
CA TYR A 66 -3.09 -9.49 8.37
C TYR A 66 -2.33 -8.43 7.60
N ASN A 67 -2.27 -7.23 8.16
CA ASN A 67 -1.57 -6.09 7.59
C ASN A 67 -0.97 -5.23 8.70
N ASN A 68 -0.03 -4.35 8.35
CA ASN A 68 0.56 -3.36 9.25
C ASN A 68 0.20 -1.92 8.89
N ASP A 69 -0.70 -1.69 7.93
CA ASP A 69 -1.16 -0.36 7.45
C ASP A 69 -0.02 0.64 7.12
N ALA A 70 1.14 0.12 6.72
CA ALA A 70 2.23 1.01 6.30
C ALA A 70 1.83 1.80 5.04
N ASP A 71 2.14 3.08 5.02
CA ASP A 71 1.82 3.97 3.89
C ASP A 71 2.53 3.55 2.61
N SER A 72 3.77 3.10 2.72
CA SER A 72 4.57 2.66 1.58
C SER A 72 4.36 1.18 1.27
N PRO A 73 4.05 0.78 0.01
CA PRO A 73 3.96 -0.63 -0.39
C PRO A 73 5.22 -1.45 -0.10
N LYS A 74 6.38 -0.81 -0.01
CA LYS A 74 7.65 -1.48 0.33
C LYS A 74 7.73 -1.90 1.79
N GLU A 75 7.01 -1.20 2.67
CA GLU A 75 6.98 -1.42 4.12
C GLU A 75 5.75 -2.20 4.54
N GLN A 76 4.80 -2.40 3.63
CA GLN A 76 3.62 -3.20 3.90
C GLN A 76 3.98 -4.66 4.12
N CYS A 77 3.52 -5.20 5.26
CA CYS A 77 3.54 -6.62 5.57
C CYS A 77 2.12 -7.17 5.38
N HIS A 78 1.90 -7.91 4.31
CA HIS A 78 0.61 -8.52 4.00
C HIS A 78 0.72 -10.04 4.14
N ILE A 79 -0.08 -10.62 5.05
CA ILE A 79 -0.06 -12.05 5.35
C ILE A 79 -1.48 -12.59 5.24
N LEU A 80 -1.63 -13.71 4.55
CA LEU A 80 -2.87 -14.47 4.50
C LEU A 80 -2.67 -15.81 5.21
N ILE A 81 -3.46 -16.04 6.26
CA ILE A 81 -3.54 -17.34 6.94
C ILE A 81 -4.80 -18.05 6.43
N TRP A 82 -4.61 -19.13 5.69
CA TRP A 82 -5.70 -19.93 5.16
C TRP A 82 -5.75 -21.27 5.89
N LEU A 83 -6.82 -21.49 6.68
CA LEU A 83 -6.95 -22.70 7.50
C LEU A 83 -7.67 -23.80 6.72
N ASN A 84 -6.99 -24.89 6.45
CA ASN A 84 -7.55 -26.02 5.73
C ASN A 84 -8.44 -26.86 6.65
N THR A 85 -9.71 -26.46 6.78
CA THR A 85 -10.73 -27.14 7.59
C THR A 85 -11.79 -27.85 6.73
N ASN A 86 -11.83 -27.59 5.41
CA ASN A 86 -12.86 -28.10 4.50
C ASN A 86 -12.27 -29.09 3.50
N PRO A 87 -12.95 -30.24 3.21
CA PRO A 87 -12.50 -31.22 2.21
C PRO A 87 -12.21 -30.63 0.83
N GLN A 88 -13.01 -29.63 0.37
CA GLN A 88 -12.77 -28.97 -0.92
C GLN A 88 -11.44 -28.21 -0.95
N THR A 89 -11.08 -27.57 0.15
CA THR A 89 -9.79 -26.90 0.28
C THR A 89 -8.64 -27.89 0.25
N LYS A 90 -8.80 -29.05 0.87
CA LYS A 90 -7.81 -30.13 0.86
C LYS A 90 -7.60 -30.70 -0.55
N GLU A 91 -8.68 -30.87 -1.32
CA GLU A 91 -8.59 -31.36 -2.70
C GLU A 91 -7.84 -30.34 -3.59
N LEU A 92 -8.11 -29.07 -3.40
CA LEU A 92 -7.40 -28.00 -4.10
C LEU A 92 -5.92 -27.95 -3.76
N GLU A 93 -5.56 -28.09 -2.48
CA GLU A 93 -4.18 -28.19 -2.03
C GLU A 93 -3.44 -29.29 -2.77
N ASN A 94 -4.02 -30.48 -2.80
CA ASN A 94 -3.43 -31.65 -3.47
C ASN A 94 -3.32 -31.48 -4.99
N SER A 95 -4.28 -30.79 -5.62
CA SER A 95 -4.30 -30.62 -7.08
C SER A 95 -3.40 -29.48 -7.56
N GLY A 96 -3.02 -28.53 -6.70
CA GLY A 96 -2.25 -27.33 -7.06
C GLY A 96 -2.98 -26.37 -7.99
N LYS A 97 -4.22 -26.64 -8.39
CA LYS A 97 -4.98 -25.84 -9.37
C LYS A 97 -5.31 -24.43 -8.91
N TYR A 98 -5.35 -24.18 -7.60
CA TYR A 98 -5.59 -22.87 -7.03
C TYR A 98 -4.37 -21.93 -7.11
N TYR A 99 -3.17 -22.49 -7.24
CA TYR A 99 -1.92 -21.73 -7.11
C TYR A 99 -1.83 -20.58 -8.11
N TYR A 100 -2.06 -20.87 -9.39
CA TYR A 100 -1.94 -19.87 -10.43
C TYR A 100 -3.01 -18.77 -10.38
N PRO A 101 -4.32 -19.05 -10.18
CA PRO A 101 -5.32 -18.02 -9.92
C PRO A 101 -5.02 -17.18 -8.68
N LEU A 102 -4.55 -17.80 -7.60
CA LEU A 102 -4.21 -17.09 -6.36
C LEU A 102 -3.05 -16.10 -6.58
N ILE A 103 -1.97 -16.54 -7.22
CA ILE A 103 -0.85 -15.65 -7.56
C ILE A 103 -1.31 -14.48 -8.42
N LYS A 104 -2.14 -14.72 -9.42
CA LYS A 104 -2.70 -13.64 -10.25
C LYS A 104 -3.49 -12.64 -9.42
N LEU A 105 -4.35 -13.12 -8.52
CA LEU A 105 -5.14 -12.27 -7.62
C LEU A 105 -4.23 -11.39 -6.75
N LEU A 106 -3.23 -12.00 -6.12
CA LEU A 106 -2.28 -11.28 -5.26
C LEU A 106 -1.43 -10.28 -6.03
N LEU A 107 -1.02 -10.62 -7.25
CA LEU A 107 -0.32 -9.71 -8.12
C LEU A 107 -1.19 -8.51 -8.52
N CYS A 108 -2.47 -8.73 -8.84
CA CYS A 108 -3.42 -7.65 -9.12
C CYS A 108 -3.61 -6.75 -7.89
N ARG A 109 -3.77 -7.33 -6.69
CA ARG A 109 -3.84 -6.57 -5.44
C ARG A 109 -2.60 -5.69 -5.26
N SER A 110 -1.41 -6.26 -5.38
CA SER A 110 -0.16 -5.51 -5.22
C SER A 110 -0.03 -4.37 -6.24
N LYS A 111 -0.44 -4.58 -7.49
CA LYS A 111 -0.48 -3.52 -8.50
C LYS A 111 -1.44 -2.41 -8.13
N ILE A 112 -2.65 -2.74 -7.67
CA ILE A 112 -3.66 -1.75 -7.24
C ILE A 112 -3.14 -0.91 -6.08
N VAL A 113 -2.57 -1.56 -5.05
CA VAL A 113 -1.99 -0.87 -3.88
C VAL A 113 -0.86 0.08 -4.32
N TYR A 114 0.02 -0.39 -5.20
CA TYR A 114 1.12 0.42 -5.70
C TYR A 114 0.65 1.63 -6.51
N VAL A 115 -0.28 1.42 -7.44
CA VAL A 115 -0.84 2.51 -8.28
C VAL A 115 -1.56 3.53 -7.40
N ASN A 116 -2.36 3.08 -6.43
CA ASN A 116 -3.03 3.98 -5.49
C ASN A 116 -2.03 4.82 -4.69
N TYR A 117 -0.96 4.20 -4.19
CA TYR A 117 0.11 4.91 -3.49
C TYR A 117 0.77 5.97 -4.37
N GLN A 118 1.08 5.65 -5.64
CA GLN A 118 1.66 6.60 -6.57
C GLN A 118 0.68 7.75 -6.88
N ALA A 119 -0.60 7.44 -7.11
CA ALA A 119 -1.62 8.45 -7.36
C ALA A 119 -1.79 9.43 -6.18
N ILE A 120 -1.75 8.94 -4.94
CA ILE A 120 -1.80 9.79 -3.74
C ILE A 120 -0.58 10.70 -3.70
N ARG A 121 0.62 10.19 -3.94
CA ARG A 121 1.85 10.98 -3.96
C ARG A 121 1.83 12.05 -5.03
N CYS A 122 1.46 11.69 -6.27
CA CYS A 122 1.37 12.64 -7.37
C CYS A 122 0.35 13.74 -7.06
N ASN A 123 -0.81 13.40 -6.50
CA ASN A 123 -1.83 14.37 -6.11
C ASN A 123 -1.33 15.32 -5.00
N GLN A 124 -0.66 14.79 -3.98
CA GLN A 124 -0.08 15.61 -2.92
C GLN A 124 0.97 16.59 -3.46
N GLN A 125 1.83 16.11 -4.35
CA GLN A 125 2.86 16.96 -4.96
C GLN A 125 2.23 18.02 -5.88
N ALA A 126 1.27 17.64 -6.73
CA ALA A 126 0.55 18.60 -7.57
C ALA A 126 -0.15 19.69 -6.76
N ARG A 127 -0.77 19.34 -5.63
CA ARG A 127 -1.38 20.32 -4.73
C ARG A 127 -0.35 21.28 -4.13
N LYS A 128 0.83 20.79 -3.79
CA LYS A 128 1.92 21.62 -3.28
C LYS A 128 2.37 22.65 -4.33
N GLU A 129 2.64 22.20 -5.55
CA GLU A 129 3.04 23.07 -6.66
C GLU A 129 1.92 24.09 -7.00
N TYR A 130 0.66 23.65 -6.99
CA TYR A 130 -0.49 24.54 -7.20
C TYR A 130 -0.56 25.65 -6.14
N THR A 131 -0.36 25.31 -4.87
CA THR A 131 -0.37 26.30 -3.77
C THR A 131 0.77 27.32 -3.94
N GLU A 132 1.92 26.90 -4.43
CA GLU A 132 3.03 27.81 -4.72
C GLU A 132 2.71 28.78 -5.86
N LEU A 133 2.08 28.28 -6.95
CA LEU A 133 1.60 29.12 -8.04
C LEU A 133 0.55 30.13 -7.56
N GLU A 134 -0.43 29.71 -6.76
CA GLU A 134 -1.44 30.64 -6.18
C GLU A 134 -0.79 31.73 -5.35
N LYS A 135 0.24 31.41 -4.56
CA LYS A 135 0.99 32.39 -3.78
C LYS A 135 1.68 33.40 -4.68
N ILE A 136 2.37 32.96 -5.74
CA ILE A 136 3.03 33.85 -6.71
C ILE A 136 2.02 34.76 -7.37
N VAL A 137 0.86 34.24 -7.80
CA VAL A 137 -0.21 35.05 -8.41
C VAL A 137 -0.77 36.10 -7.43
N SER A 138 -0.98 35.71 -6.18
CA SER A 138 -1.43 36.63 -5.13
C SER A 138 -0.41 37.76 -4.89
N GLU A 139 0.86 37.44 -4.74
CA GLU A 139 1.93 38.39 -4.56
C GLU A 139 2.09 39.34 -5.78
N PHE A 140 1.97 38.78 -7.00
CA PHE A 140 2.01 39.56 -8.25
C PHE A 140 0.90 40.62 -8.26
N ASN A 141 -0.33 40.29 -7.86
CA ASN A 141 -1.44 41.21 -7.80
C ASN A 141 -1.22 42.36 -6.83
N GLN A 142 -0.46 42.12 -5.74
CA GLN A 142 -0.09 43.20 -4.77
C GLN A 142 1.00 44.11 -5.31
N ILE A 143 1.93 43.62 -6.10
CA ILE A 143 3.11 44.36 -6.57
C ILE A 143 2.86 45.10 -7.88
N LYS A 144 1.84 44.69 -8.65
CA LYS A 144 1.56 45.19 -10.01
C LYS A 144 1.47 46.75 -10.09
N ASN A 145 1.11 47.40 -9.00
CA ASN A 145 1.00 48.87 -8.94
C ASN A 145 2.34 49.59 -8.65
N ASN A 146 3.41 48.83 -8.26
CA ASN A 146 4.73 49.35 -7.93
C ASN A 146 5.87 48.56 -8.58
N ILE A 147 5.77 48.34 -9.90
CA ILE A 147 6.68 47.45 -10.66
C ILE A 147 8.15 47.88 -10.51
N ASN A 148 8.46 49.16 -10.59
CA ASN A 148 9.83 49.66 -10.51
C ASN A 148 10.55 49.40 -9.18
N GLN A 149 9.82 49.24 -8.08
CA GLN A 149 10.39 48.92 -6.76
C GLN A 149 10.56 47.42 -6.52
N ASN A 150 10.01 46.58 -7.38
CA ASN A 150 9.97 45.14 -7.22
C ASN A 150 10.54 44.34 -8.42
N LEU A 151 11.46 44.99 -9.17
CA LEU A 151 12.01 44.43 -10.41
C LEU A 151 12.74 43.08 -10.16
N GLU A 152 13.47 42.95 -9.06
CA GLU A 152 14.18 41.74 -8.67
C GLU A 152 13.22 40.59 -8.37
N LYS A 153 12.10 40.85 -7.67
CA LYS A 153 11.06 39.84 -7.43
C LYS A 153 10.41 39.36 -8.73
N LEU A 154 10.14 40.27 -9.64
CA LEU A 154 9.58 39.94 -10.94
C LEU A 154 10.53 39.07 -11.78
N GLN A 155 11.84 39.38 -11.74
CA GLN A 155 12.85 38.52 -12.39
C GLN A 155 12.90 37.11 -11.79
N GLN A 156 12.83 36.99 -10.45
CA GLN A 156 12.76 35.69 -9.78
C GLN A 156 11.53 34.90 -10.21
N TRP A 157 10.37 35.53 -10.27
CA TRP A 157 9.15 34.82 -10.70
C TRP A 157 9.19 34.40 -12.17
N LEU A 158 9.73 35.24 -13.06
CA LEU A 158 9.91 34.85 -14.47
C LEU A 158 10.81 33.64 -14.64
N THR A 159 11.72 33.40 -13.71
CA THR A 159 12.57 32.21 -13.70
C THR A 159 11.86 31.00 -13.09
N ASN A 160 11.16 31.16 -11.96
CA ASN A 160 10.60 30.07 -11.16
C ASN A 160 9.24 29.57 -11.68
N VAL A 161 8.37 30.47 -12.20
CA VAL A 161 7.02 30.10 -12.67
C VAL A 161 7.03 29.01 -13.77
N PRO A 162 7.90 29.08 -14.77
CA PRO A 162 7.98 28.02 -15.78
C PRO A 162 8.35 26.67 -15.18
N GLU A 163 9.28 26.63 -14.23
CA GLU A 163 9.73 25.41 -13.58
C GLU A 163 8.60 24.78 -12.74
N VAL A 164 7.97 25.55 -11.86
CA VAL A 164 6.84 25.11 -11.03
C VAL A 164 5.65 24.66 -11.90
N SER A 165 5.35 25.41 -12.97
CA SER A 165 4.27 25.05 -13.90
C SER A 165 4.55 23.75 -14.63
N PHE A 166 5.80 23.50 -15.02
CA PHE A 166 6.22 22.27 -15.66
C PHE A 166 6.11 21.06 -14.71
N GLU A 167 6.58 21.22 -13.48
CA GLU A 167 6.45 20.17 -12.45
C GLU A 167 4.98 19.87 -12.14
N TYR A 168 4.14 20.90 -11.98
CA TYR A 168 2.71 20.72 -11.80
C TYR A 168 2.07 19.91 -12.96
N ALA A 169 2.37 20.30 -14.21
CA ALA A 169 1.85 19.61 -15.37
C ALA A 169 2.34 18.15 -15.45
N ARG A 170 3.57 17.87 -15.03
CA ARG A 170 4.13 16.53 -14.94
C ARG A 170 3.33 15.67 -13.96
N TYR A 171 3.07 16.16 -12.75
CA TYR A 171 2.31 15.42 -11.73
C TYR A 171 0.83 15.20 -12.08
N LEU A 172 0.25 16.03 -12.93
CA LEU A 172 -1.11 15.81 -13.42
C LEU A 172 -1.18 14.74 -14.53
N ARG A 173 -0.09 14.55 -15.27
CA ARG A 173 -0.01 13.54 -16.33
C ARG A 173 0.28 12.14 -15.78
N ASP A 174 1.12 12.02 -14.77
CA ASP A 174 1.58 10.76 -14.16
C ASP A 174 0.56 10.19 -13.19
#